data_a8d0c72d4a5448875ce94a3f5c9fff32
#
_entry.id   a8d0c72d4a5448875ce94a3f5c9fff32
#
_cell.length_a   1.000
_cell.length_b   1.000
_cell.length_c   1.000
_cell.angle_alpha   90.00
_cell.angle_beta   90.00
_cell.angle_gamma   90.00
#
_symmetry.space_group_name_H-M   'P 1'
#
loop_
_entity.id
_entity.type
_entity.pdbx_description
1 polymer ?
#
loop_
_entity_poly.entity_id
_entity_poly.type
_entity_poly.pdbx_seq_one_letter_code
_entity_poly.pdbx_strand_id
1 'polypeptide(L)' 'MSYVGDAKIGQKTNIGAGTIFANYDGKNKHKTEVGDSVFVGSNTTLVAPVKLGNRAKSGAGSVVTKDVDKDTVVLGVPAR' A
#
# COMPACT_ATOMS: atom_id res chain seq x y z
N MET A 1 -7.24 11.18 7.53
CA MET A 1 -5.81 11.55 7.40
C MET A 1 -4.99 10.31 7.11
N SER A 2 -3.98 10.43 6.29
CA SER A 2 -3.07 9.32 5.97
C SER A 2 -1.65 9.70 6.35
N TYR A 3 -0.89 8.72 6.81
CA TYR A 3 0.54 8.87 7.01
C TYR A 3 1.29 8.24 5.84
N VAL A 4 2.08 9.02 5.15
CA VAL A 4 2.88 8.56 4.02
C VAL A 4 4.35 8.77 4.37
N GLY A 5 5.07 7.65 4.61
CA GLY A 5 6.50 7.68 4.84
C GLY A 5 7.27 7.68 3.53
N ASP A 6 8.30 6.86 3.44
CA ASP A 6 9.08 6.73 2.20
C ASP A 6 8.26 5.96 1.16
N ALA A 7 7.55 6.69 0.32
CA ALA A 7 6.70 6.09 -0.70
C ALA A 7 6.77 6.84 -2.02
N LYS A 8 6.71 6.08 -3.11
CA LYS A 8 6.55 6.62 -4.45
C LYS A 8 5.16 6.23 -4.94
N ILE A 9 4.34 7.21 -5.24
CA ILE A 9 2.95 6.99 -5.62
C ILE A 9 2.74 7.48 -7.04
N GLY A 10 2.19 6.61 -7.89
CA GLY A 10 1.91 6.92 -9.27
C GLY A 10 0.70 7.83 -9.46
N GLN A 11 0.33 8.02 -10.74
CA GLN A 11 -0.76 8.91 -11.12
C GLN A 11 -2.13 8.25 -10.93
N LYS A 12 -3.14 9.05 -10.69
CA LYS A 12 -4.54 8.61 -10.55
C LYS A 12 -4.74 7.55 -9.48
N THR A 13 -3.83 7.49 -8.51
CA THR A 13 -3.91 6.55 -7.40
C THR A 13 -4.73 7.17 -6.28
N ASN A 14 -5.64 6.38 -5.72
CA ASN A 14 -6.49 6.81 -4.61
C ASN A 14 -6.05 6.12 -3.33
N ILE A 15 -5.54 6.90 -2.39
CA ILE A 15 -5.12 6.41 -1.08
C ILE A 15 -6.19 6.77 -0.07
N GLY A 16 -6.83 5.77 0.51
CA GLY A 16 -7.91 5.99 1.47
C GLY A 16 -7.46 6.65 2.75
N ALA A 17 -8.38 7.31 3.43
CA ALA A 17 -8.11 7.99 4.70
C ALA A 17 -7.64 6.98 5.75
N GLY A 18 -6.69 7.41 6.60
CA GLY A 18 -6.18 6.55 7.66
C GLY A 18 -5.17 5.49 7.18
N THR A 19 -4.79 5.52 5.91
CA THR A 19 -3.77 4.61 5.40
C THR A 19 -2.40 4.93 5.99
N ILE A 20 -1.68 3.89 6.37
CA ILE A 20 -0.35 4.02 6.97
C ILE A 20 0.67 3.32 6.09
N PHE A 21 1.75 4.05 5.76
CA PHE A 21 2.90 3.50 5.06
C PHE A 21 3.96 3.18 6.11
N ALA A 22 3.93 1.95 6.63
CA ALA A 22 4.81 1.55 7.70
C ALA A 22 6.15 1.06 7.16
N ASN A 23 7.22 1.38 7.88
CA ASN A 23 8.54 0.84 7.59
C ASN A 23 8.86 -0.17 8.69
N TYR A 24 8.89 -1.44 8.32
CA TYR A 24 9.06 -2.53 9.25
C TYR A 24 10.41 -2.51 9.96
N ASP A 25 11.47 -2.13 9.25
CA ASP A 25 12.83 -2.12 9.81
C ASP A 25 13.21 -0.71 10.27
N GLY A 26 13.27 -0.50 11.57
CA GLY A 26 13.61 0.81 12.11
C GLY A 26 15.04 1.27 11.82
N LYS A 27 15.93 0.39 11.35
CA LYS A 27 17.31 0.75 11.04
C LYS A 27 17.53 1.14 9.59
N ASN A 28 16.80 0.52 8.67
CA ASN A 28 16.91 0.77 7.24
C ASN A 28 15.58 1.27 6.73
N LYS A 29 15.62 2.32 5.91
CA LYS A 29 14.43 2.82 5.28
C LYS A 29 14.14 2.01 4.02
N HIS A 30 13.00 1.35 4.00
CA HIS A 30 12.53 0.61 2.84
C HIS A 30 11.43 1.40 2.17
N LYS A 31 11.42 1.43 0.85
CA LYS A 31 10.51 2.24 0.09
C LYS A 31 9.29 1.43 -0.34
N THR A 32 8.13 2.01 -0.17
CA THR A 32 6.88 1.49 -0.74
C THR A 32 6.67 2.12 -2.11
N GLU A 33 6.42 1.30 -3.12
CA GLU A 33 6.11 1.79 -4.46
C GLU A 33 4.67 1.45 -4.81
N VAL A 34 3.91 2.46 -5.20
CA VAL A 34 2.51 2.32 -5.60
C VAL A 34 2.39 2.76 -7.05
N GLY A 35 1.90 1.87 -7.89
CA GLY A 35 1.76 2.15 -9.32
C GLY A 35 0.65 3.14 -9.65
N ASP A 36 0.27 3.19 -10.92
CA ASP A 36 -0.76 4.09 -11.41
C ASP A 36 -2.14 3.47 -11.24
N SER A 37 -3.14 4.31 -11.00
CA SER A 37 -4.54 3.90 -10.89
C SER A 37 -4.80 2.82 -9.82
N VAL A 38 -3.99 2.83 -8.76
CA VAL A 38 -4.12 1.91 -7.64
C VAL A 38 -5.20 2.45 -6.69
N PHE A 39 -5.99 1.57 -6.11
CA PHE A 39 -6.96 1.93 -5.09
C PHE A 39 -6.55 1.29 -3.76
N VAL A 40 -6.21 2.11 -2.79
CA VAL A 40 -5.88 1.66 -1.43
C VAL A 40 -7.04 2.03 -0.52
N GLY A 41 -7.70 1.01 0.02
CA GLY A 41 -8.85 1.23 0.89
C GLY A 41 -8.50 1.95 2.19
N SER A 42 -9.49 2.55 2.81
CA SER A 42 -9.28 3.31 4.06
C SER A 42 -8.71 2.43 5.18
N ASN A 43 -7.86 3.01 6.01
CA ASN A 43 -7.23 2.34 7.16
C ASN A 43 -6.40 1.12 6.76
N THR A 44 -5.86 1.10 5.55
CA THR A 44 -4.93 0.07 5.09
C THR A 44 -3.54 0.36 5.64
N THR A 45 -2.80 -0.67 6.02
CA THR A 45 -1.39 -0.54 6.37
C THR A 45 -0.54 -1.21 5.29
N LEU A 46 0.37 -0.44 4.69
CA LEU A 46 1.33 -0.95 3.72
C LEU A 46 2.68 -1.07 4.43
N VAL A 47 3.17 -2.28 4.57
CA VAL A 47 4.43 -2.55 5.29
C VAL A 47 5.57 -2.64 4.30
N ALA A 48 6.44 -1.63 4.30
CA ALA A 48 7.57 -1.58 3.38
C ALA A 48 8.61 -2.68 3.68
N PRO A 49 9.34 -3.18 2.70
CA PRO A 49 9.20 -2.83 1.28
C PRO A 49 8.05 -3.58 0.62
N VAL A 50 7.22 -2.85 -0.10
CA VAL A 50 6.11 -3.46 -0.82
C VAL A 50 5.87 -2.69 -2.11
N LYS A 51 5.44 -3.39 -3.17
CA LYS A 51 5.09 -2.80 -4.45
C LYS A 51 3.66 -3.15 -4.79
N LEU A 52 2.87 -2.15 -5.12
CA LEU A 52 1.53 -2.33 -5.63
C LEU A 52 1.53 -2.05 -7.13
N GLY A 53 1.27 -3.05 -7.93
CA GLY A 53 1.24 -2.92 -9.38
C GLY A 53 0.11 -2.01 -9.86
N ASN A 54 0.19 -1.60 -11.13
CA ASN A 54 -0.83 -0.72 -11.69
C ASN A 54 -2.22 -1.33 -11.56
N ARG A 55 -3.19 -0.52 -11.18
CA ARG A 55 -4.59 -0.92 -11.02
C ARG A 55 -4.83 -1.98 -9.94
N ALA A 56 -3.86 -2.21 -9.05
CA ALA A 56 -4.07 -3.08 -7.90
C ALA A 56 -5.04 -2.42 -6.91
N LYS A 57 -5.72 -3.23 -6.13
CA LYS A 57 -6.68 -2.73 -5.13
C LYS A 57 -6.50 -3.45 -3.81
N SER A 58 -6.62 -2.73 -2.71
CA SER A 58 -6.68 -3.31 -1.38
C SER A 58 -7.98 -2.94 -0.70
N GLY A 59 -8.58 -3.89 0.00
CA GLY A 59 -9.79 -3.61 0.78
C GLY A 59 -9.50 -2.77 2.02
N ALA A 60 -10.53 -2.10 2.54
CA ALA A 60 -10.40 -1.28 3.74
C ALA A 60 -9.94 -2.13 4.93
N GLY A 61 -9.06 -1.58 5.77
CA GLY A 61 -8.55 -2.26 6.95
C GLY A 61 -7.54 -3.36 6.68
N SER A 62 -7.08 -3.52 5.44
CA SER A 62 -6.12 -4.57 5.09
C SER A 62 -4.71 -4.23 5.56
N VAL A 63 -3.91 -5.27 5.80
CA VAL A 63 -2.47 -5.11 6.08
C VAL A 63 -1.70 -5.78 4.95
N VAL A 64 -1.05 -4.98 4.10
CA VAL A 64 -0.34 -5.47 2.93
C VAL A 64 1.14 -5.66 3.28
N THR A 65 1.59 -6.91 3.30
CA THR A 65 2.96 -7.27 3.67
C THR A 65 3.76 -7.84 2.51
N LYS A 66 3.13 -8.08 1.37
CA LYS A 66 3.77 -8.64 0.18
C LYS A 66 3.39 -7.82 -1.04
N ASP A 67 4.21 -7.91 -2.08
CA ASP A 67 3.93 -7.24 -3.34
C ASP A 67 2.58 -7.69 -3.90
N VAL A 68 1.86 -6.74 -4.49
CA VAL A 68 0.57 -7.00 -5.14
C VAL A 68 0.76 -6.80 -6.63
N ASP A 69 0.46 -7.85 -7.41
CA ASP A 69 0.58 -7.76 -8.86
C ASP A 69 -0.44 -6.78 -9.44
N LYS A 70 -0.14 -6.26 -10.63
CA LYS A 70 -1.07 -5.38 -11.33
C LYS A 70 -2.44 -6.07 -11.50
N ASP A 71 -3.49 -5.27 -11.47
CA ASP A 71 -4.88 -5.72 -11.68
C ASP A 71 -5.36 -6.76 -10.65
N THR A 72 -4.74 -6.82 -9.47
CA THR A 72 -5.08 -7.79 -8.43
C THR A 72 -5.77 -7.09 -7.25
N VAL A 73 -6.73 -7.76 -6.65
CA VAL A 73 -7.41 -7.30 -5.43
C VAL A 73 -6.97 -8.16 -4.25
N VAL A 74 -6.54 -7.52 -3.17
CA VAL A 74 -6.17 -8.22 -1.93
C VAL A 74 -7.00 -7.72 -0.77
N LEU A 75 -7.29 -8.60 0.17
CA LEU A 75 -8.14 -8.31 1.32
C LEU A 75 -7.58 -8.97 2.57
N GLY A 76 -7.80 -8.34 3.72
CA GLY A 76 -7.60 -8.98 5.00
C GLY A 76 -6.27 -8.68 5.69
N VAL A 77 -6.00 -9.43 6.74
CA VAL A 77 -4.78 -9.32 7.57
C VAL A 77 -4.20 -10.72 7.72
N PRO A 78 -3.07 -11.07 7.07
CA PRO A 78 -2.43 -10.30 6.00
C PRO A 78 -3.28 -10.29 4.73
N ALA A 79 -3.13 -9.25 3.93
CA ALA A 79 -3.89 -9.12 2.68
C ALA A 79 -3.45 -10.16 1.66
N ARG A 80 -4.44 -10.76 1.03
CA ARG A 80 -4.22 -11.82 0.05
C ARG A 80 -5.15 -11.67 -1.15
#